data_33d4674f8d10cee61a626b8909c85748
#
_entry.id   33d4674f8d10cee61a626b8909c85748
#
_cell.length_a   1.000
_cell.length_b   1.000
_cell.length_c   1.000
_cell.angle_alpha   90.00
_cell.angle_beta   90.00
_cell.angle_gamma   90.00
#
_symmetry.space_group_name_H-M   'P 1'
#
loop_
_entity.id
_entity.type
_entity.pdbx_description
1 polymer ?
#
loop_
_entity_poly.entity_id
_entity_poly.type
_entity_poly.pdbx_seq_one_letter_code
_entity_poly.pdbx_strand_id
1 'polypeptide(L)'
;MKLNRIKIGSIMLSAILLGVGCSKDVLDRPDQTKVIDENFWRNEADVRLYANDFYLNYFVGYNTFYGTAYAPLVGYNYADDFTSEGTQGGFESVVPTSRGASTVTPDMLTTYSGPTWNFYWVRKANVMLTRIETKAKSKLSEAEYKHWTAVARFFRGYEYSRLVSVFGDVPYFDVEVDPMDQATMYKERTKRGEVMDKVYTDFEYVLDNMRADDGKGYVNKYAAAALISNLMLFEGSWEKYHGLDQDRAKKYLALAVKASEVVMNSGKWSFGSDFKSLFASEDLSSNPEVIIFRTYNDALKVTHAVGSYSNGTEGQKGVNLDLLKSFICNDGKVWQNSALTNASDFSMKSLARTRDPRFEASLMDTVNTASSTFAYGHKFAAREALTYIGKTYPAKWSSNTNTNDAPIVRLGEVVLNWIEARQILAEFFGGAAVTQGDLDKSINAVRNRPLDADAIAKGVKKTAPLTLNSLPNDPSRDADVSPLMWEIRRERRMEFVYEYARLNDIRRWKKLDYMNFSRNVDYSLGPWVNIKKDLPNRLTKAYEGVLKVRDAAGNTITYNGKNADAMVGYYVVPKFANRVSFTDRSYLAPVGLNQIQQYANLGYILTQTPGWQ
;
A
#
# COMPACT_ATOMS: atom_id res chain seq x y z
N MET A 1 -15.69 85.81 42.50
CA MET A 1 -14.33 85.24 42.19
C MET A 1 -14.11 83.81 42.67
N LYS A 2 -15.12 83.01 42.95
CA LYS A 2 -15.00 81.59 43.38
C LYS A 2 -15.48 80.56 42.33
N LEU A 3 -16.14 80.94 41.26
CA LEU A 3 -16.68 80.01 40.24
C LEU A 3 -15.65 79.61 39.15
N ASN A 4 -14.67 80.46 38.88
CA ASN A 4 -13.68 80.17 37.80
C ASN A 4 -12.56 79.21 38.19
N ARG A 5 -12.27 78.97 39.48
CA ARG A 5 -11.25 78.07 39.95
C ARG A 5 -11.70 76.60 39.89
N ILE A 6 -13.00 76.34 40.04
CA ILE A 6 -13.53 74.96 39.97
C ILE A 6 -13.61 74.46 38.51
N LYS A 7 -13.84 75.31 37.54
CA LYS A 7 -13.87 74.91 36.10
C LYS A 7 -12.48 74.61 35.54
N ILE A 8 -11.44 75.29 36.00
CA ILE A 8 -10.07 75.04 35.55
C ILE A 8 -9.53 73.72 36.15
N GLY A 9 -9.87 73.39 37.40
CA GLY A 9 -9.50 72.11 38.03
C GLY A 9 -10.18 70.94 37.41
N SER A 10 -11.45 71.06 37.00
CA SER A 10 -12.17 69.98 36.29
C SER A 10 -11.69 69.74 34.86
N ILE A 11 -11.25 70.78 34.16
CA ILE A 11 -10.64 70.61 32.80
C ILE A 11 -9.25 70.04 32.89
N MET A 12 -8.42 70.38 33.89
CA MET A 12 -7.09 69.73 34.10
C MET A 12 -7.23 68.25 34.53
N LEU A 13 -8.22 67.89 35.34
CA LEU A 13 -8.44 66.52 35.76
C LEU A 13 -8.97 65.65 34.60
N SER A 14 -9.81 66.25 33.73
CA SER A 14 -10.31 65.58 32.49
C SER A 14 -9.18 65.39 31.45
N ALA A 15 -8.23 66.33 31.35
CA ALA A 15 -7.07 66.22 30.44
C ALA A 15 -6.01 65.18 30.92
N ILE A 16 -5.90 64.94 32.23
CA ILE A 16 -5.02 63.91 32.78
C ILE A 16 -5.64 62.51 32.60
N LEU A 17 -6.94 62.35 32.59
CA LEU A 17 -7.63 61.07 32.34
C LEU A 17 -7.64 60.65 30.85
N LEU A 18 -7.40 61.55 29.91
CA LEU A 18 -7.29 61.25 28.49
C LEU A 18 -5.84 60.88 28.04
N GLY A 19 -4.87 61.01 28.94
CA GLY A 19 -3.46 60.73 28.67
C GLY A 19 -3.01 59.30 29.04
N VAL A 20 -3.87 58.48 29.63
CA VAL A 20 -3.58 57.02 29.80
C VAL A 20 -3.96 56.34 28.49
N GLY A 21 -3.09 56.52 27.51
CA GLY A 21 -3.18 55.76 26.26
C GLY A 21 -3.19 54.27 26.57
N CYS A 22 -4.20 53.55 26.08
CA CYS A 22 -4.16 52.09 26.03
C CYS A 22 -2.82 51.67 25.45
N SER A 23 -1.95 51.08 26.27
CA SER A 23 -0.74 50.44 25.75
C SER A 23 -1.21 49.37 24.72
N LYS A 24 -0.62 49.33 23.55
CA LYS A 24 -0.87 48.31 22.52
C LYS A 24 -0.86 46.91 23.12
N ASP A 25 -0.10 46.68 24.18
CA ASP A 25 0.04 45.40 24.89
C ASP A 25 -1.26 44.88 25.53
N VAL A 26 -2.27 45.72 25.78
CA VAL A 26 -3.56 45.27 26.34
C VAL A 26 -4.49 44.76 25.24
N LEU A 27 -4.34 45.22 24.01
CA LEU A 27 -5.14 44.82 22.86
C LEU A 27 -4.51 43.63 22.10
N ASP A 28 -3.22 43.41 22.25
CA ASP A 28 -2.44 42.33 21.61
C ASP A 28 -2.23 41.12 22.55
N ARG A 29 -3.01 40.95 23.60
CA ARG A 29 -2.94 39.71 24.37
C ARG A 29 -3.53 38.57 23.54
N PRO A 30 -2.70 37.60 23.10
CA PRO A 30 -3.22 36.41 22.45
C PRO A 30 -4.22 35.75 23.38
N ASP A 31 -5.36 35.32 22.82
CA ASP A 31 -6.37 34.58 23.57
C ASP A 31 -5.75 33.33 24.17
N GLN A 32 -5.50 33.34 25.47
CA GLN A 32 -4.85 32.23 26.18
C GLN A 32 -5.73 30.99 26.27
N THR A 33 -7.00 31.10 25.88
CA THR A 33 -7.96 29.98 25.86
C THR A 33 -8.01 29.29 24.51
N LYS A 34 -7.51 29.93 23.44
CA LYS A 34 -7.39 29.33 22.12
C LYS A 34 -5.97 28.80 21.88
N VAL A 35 -5.89 27.60 21.33
CA VAL A 35 -4.64 27.04 20.83
C VAL A 35 -4.27 27.75 19.53
N ILE A 36 -3.32 28.68 19.60
CA ILE A 36 -2.76 29.39 18.44
C ILE A 36 -1.28 29.05 18.29
N ASP A 37 -0.70 29.29 17.13
CA ASP A 37 0.67 28.93 16.81
C ASP A 37 1.71 29.51 17.80
N GLU A 38 1.42 30.69 18.41
CA GLU A 38 2.28 31.35 19.36
C GLU A 38 2.40 30.62 20.71
N ASN A 39 1.36 29.92 21.14
CA ASN A 39 1.29 29.28 22.46
C ASN A 39 1.21 27.74 22.41
N PHE A 40 1.31 27.13 21.21
CA PHE A 40 1.15 25.69 21.03
C PHE A 40 2.44 24.88 21.35
N TRP A 41 3.60 25.30 20.88
CA TRP A 41 4.86 24.54 20.86
C TRP A 41 5.64 24.60 22.18
N ARG A 42 5.08 24.11 23.28
CA ARG A 42 5.60 24.28 24.64
C ARG A 42 6.47 23.14 25.13
N ASN A 43 6.26 21.94 24.63
CA ASN A 43 6.89 20.71 25.07
C ASN A 43 6.74 19.61 24.01
N GLU A 44 7.31 18.43 24.28
CA GLU A 44 7.23 17.27 23.39
C GLU A 44 5.81 16.82 23.09
N ALA A 45 4.90 16.87 24.07
CA ALA A 45 3.51 16.43 23.87
C ALA A 45 2.77 17.28 22.83
N ASP A 46 3.03 18.58 22.79
CA ASP A 46 2.46 19.47 21.77
C ASP A 46 2.99 19.13 20.37
N VAL A 47 4.29 18.85 20.24
CA VAL A 47 4.90 18.42 18.97
C VAL A 47 4.29 17.08 18.51
N ARG A 48 4.11 16.13 19.41
CA ARG A 48 3.43 14.86 19.14
C ARG A 48 2.00 15.07 18.68
N LEU A 49 1.25 15.94 19.36
CA LEU A 49 -0.14 16.23 18.99
C LEU A 49 -0.24 16.75 17.54
N TYR A 50 0.68 17.62 17.14
CA TYR A 50 0.74 18.10 15.75
C TYR A 50 1.07 16.95 14.77
N ALA A 51 2.01 16.08 15.12
CA ALA A 51 2.43 14.96 14.29
C ALA A 51 1.33 13.89 14.13
N ASN A 52 0.43 13.73 15.12
CA ASN A 52 -0.62 12.71 15.09
C ASN A 52 -1.53 12.80 13.86
N ASP A 53 -1.70 13.97 13.28
CA ASP A 53 -2.51 14.15 12.08
C ASP A 53 -1.94 13.42 10.84
N PHE A 54 -0.60 13.22 10.77
CA PHE A 54 0.00 12.43 9.70
C PHE A 54 -0.49 10.97 9.70
N TYR A 55 -0.74 10.39 10.87
CA TYR A 55 -1.16 9.00 10.98
C TYR A 55 -2.52 8.74 10.32
N LEU A 56 -3.43 9.70 10.39
CA LEU A 56 -4.74 9.60 9.75
C LEU A 56 -4.66 9.54 8.23
N ASN A 57 -3.64 10.16 7.64
CA ASN A 57 -3.41 10.15 6.20
C ASN A 57 -2.57 8.96 5.73
N TYR A 58 -1.52 8.59 6.47
CA TYR A 58 -0.54 7.60 6.00
C TYR A 58 -0.79 6.19 6.50
N PHE A 59 -1.41 6.02 7.67
CA PHE A 59 -1.64 4.71 8.28
C PHE A 59 -3.13 4.41 8.40
N VAL A 60 -3.80 4.44 7.25
CA VAL A 60 -5.25 4.27 7.14
C VAL A 60 -5.73 2.85 7.44
N GLY A 61 -4.83 1.89 7.53
CA GLY A 61 -5.17 0.49 7.77
C GLY A 61 -6.05 -0.08 6.66
N TYR A 62 -7.09 -0.82 7.05
CA TYR A 62 -8.02 -1.38 6.06
C TYR A 62 -8.90 -0.33 5.39
N ASN A 63 -9.20 0.78 6.07
CA ASN A 63 -9.98 1.91 5.54
C ASN A 63 -11.13 1.48 4.61
N THR A 64 -11.90 0.50 5.05
CA THR A 64 -12.90 -0.19 4.23
C THR A 64 -14.26 -0.02 4.84
N PHE A 65 -15.18 0.61 4.09
CA PHE A 65 -16.61 0.63 4.37
C PHE A 65 -17.35 0.14 3.12
N TYR A 66 -18.62 -0.22 3.24
CA TYR A 66 -19.43 -0.52 2.07
C TYR A 66 -19.45 0.66 1.11
N GLY A 67 -19.12 0.38 -0.16
CA GLY A 67 -19.00 1.40 -1.21
C GLY A 67 -17.64 2.08 -1.29
N THR A 68 -16.65 1.73 -0.45
CA THR A 68 -15.29 2.25 -0.58
C THR A 68 -14.60 1.66 -1.80
N ALA A 69 -14.19 2.52 -2.73
CA ALA A 69 -13.68 2.11 -4.05
C ALA A 69 -12.36 1.33 -4.00
N TYR A 70 -11.56 1.50 -2.96
CA TYR A 70 -10.19 0.98 -2.85
C TYR A 70 -9.99 0.01 -1.70
N ALA A 71 -11.05 -0.60 -1.25
CA ALA A 71 -10.96 -1.65 -0.25
C ALA A 71 -10.24 -2.89 -0.81
N PRO A 72 -9.41 -3.56 -0.01
CA PRO A 72 -8.97 -4.91 -0.34
C PRO A 72 -10.18 -5.78 -0.72
N LEU A 73 -10.05 -6.65 -1.71
CA LEU A 73 -11.11 -7.55 -2.20
C LEU A 73 -12.20 -6.90 -3.06
N VAL A 74 -12.48 -5.63 -2.94
CA VAL A 74 -13.55 -4.93 -3.68
C VAL A 74 -13.00 -3.99 -4.73
N GLY A 75 -12.14 -3.07 -4.34
CA GLY A 75 -11.59 -2.02 -5.19
C GLY A 75 -10.21 -2.34 -5.75
N TYR A 76 -9.44 -3.18 -5.07
CA TYR A 76 -8.09 -3.53 -5.48
C TYR A 76 -8.08 -4.62 -6.55
N ASN A 77 -8.54 -4.28 -7.72
CA ASN A 77 -8.54 -5.19 -8.87
C ASN A 77 -7.73 -4.66 -10.07
N TYR A 78 -7.00 -3.57 -9.88
CA TYR A 78 -6.19 -2.95 -10.94
C TYR A 78 -4.75 -3.49 -10.91
N ALA A 79 -4.65 -4.79 -11.22
CA ALA A 79 -3.39 -5.52 -11.38
C ALA A 79 -3.62 -6.67 -12.38
N ASP A 80 -2.58 -7.44 -12.67
CA ASP A 80 -2.66 -8.65 -13.50
C ASP A 80 -3.24 -9.87 -12.75
N ASP A 81 -3.45 -9.76 -11.44
CA ASP A 81 -3.87 -10.84 -10.55
C ASP A 81 -5.40 -11.07 -10.52
N PHE A 82 -6.18 -10.03 -10.87
CA PHE A 82 -7.63 -10.03 -10.66
C PHE A 82 -8.42 -9.82 -11.94
N THR A 83 -9.56 -10.48 -12.03
CA THR A 83 -10.46 -10.37 -13.18
C THR A 83 -11.89 -10.08 -12.74
N SER A 84 -12.52 -9.15 -13.44
CA SER A 84 -13.92 -8.80 -13.29
C SER A 84 -14.75 -9.44 -14.42
N GLU A 85 -16.05 -9.55 -14.23
CA GLU A 85 -16.97 -9.71 -15.36
C GLU A 85 -16.97 -8.46 -16.24
N GLY A 86 -17.14 -8.63 -17.54
CA GLY A 86 -17.17 -7.53 -18.51
C GLY A 86 -15.80 -6.97 -18.86
N THR A 87 -15.76 -5.70 -19.22
CA THR A 87 -14.52 -5.00 -19.61
C THR A 87 -13.63 -4.73 -18.42
N GLN A 88 -12.37 -5.12 -18.53
CA GLN A 88 -11.37 -4.87 -17.49
C GLN A 88 -11.02 -3.39 -17.46
N GLY A 89 -10.86 -2.82 -16.26
CA GLY A 89 -10.52 -1.40 -16.07
C GLY A 89 -9.20 -1.04 -16.76
N GLY A 90 -9.19 0.01 -17.57
CA GLY A 90 -8.00 0.57 -18.19
C GLY A 90 -7.37 1.65 -17.32
N PHE A 91 -6.09 1.93 -17.49
CA PHE A 91 -5.39 2.95 -16.72
C PHE A 91 -6.09 4.32 -16.83
N GLU A 92 -6.39 4.75 -18.05
CA GLU A 92 -6.97 6.08 -18.31
C GLU A 92 -8.39 6.21 -17.76
N SER A 93 -9.15 5.11 -17.66
CA SER A 93 -10.50 5.12 -17.09
C SER A 93 -10.53 5.23 -15.55
N VAL A 94 -9.40 4.95 -14.90
CA VAL A 94 -9.28 4.99 -13.43
C VAL A 94 -8.45 6.18 -12.94
N VAL A 95 -7.74 6.87 -13.83
CA VAL A 95 -7.06 8.12 -13.50
C VAL A 95 -8.11 9.22 -13.35
N PRO A 96 -8.16 9.95 -12.22
CA PRO A 96 -9.11 11.03 -12.04
C PRO A 96 -8.98 12.11 -13.13
N THR A 97 -10.09 12.54 -13.69
CA THR A 97 -10.13 13.63 -14.68
C THR A 97 -9.71 14.98 -14.12
N SER A 98 -9.89 15.16 -12.80
CA SER A 98 -9.40 16.32 -12.06
C SER A 98 -8.58 15.86 -10.86
N ARG A 99 -7.32 16.30 -10.81
CA ARG A 99 -6.41 16.09 -9.68
C ARG A 99 -6.30 17.37 -8.86
N GLY A 100 -7.46 17.88 -8.47
CA GLY A 100 -7.58 19.15 -7.76
C GLY A 100 -6.87 19.15 -6.42
N ALA A 101 -6.42 20.35 -6.02
CA ALA A 101 -5.72 20.58 -4.76
C ALA A 101 -6.60 20.46 -3.50
N SER A 102 -7.92 20.34 -3.64
CA SER A 102 -8.86 20.45 -2.52
C SER A 102 -8.99 19.18 -1.67
N THR A 103 -8.46 18.04 -2.14
CA THR A 103 -8.66 16.76 -1.46
C THR A 103 -7.52 16.49 -0.50
N VAL A 104 -7.81 16.54 0.79
CA VAL A 104 -6.91 16.15 1.89
C VAL A 104 -7.29 14.78 2.47
N THR A 105 -8.15 14.05 1.79
CA THR A 105 -8.56 12.71 2.22
C THR A 105 -7.41 11.71 2.09
N PRO A 106 -7.37 10.67 2.94
CA PRO A 106 -6.41 9.59 2.82
C PRO A 106 -6.55 8.89 1.47
N ASP A 107 -5.65 9.14 0.55
CA ASP A 107 -5.66 8.59 -0.80
C ASP A 107 -4.61 7.51 -1.04
N MET A 108 -4.01 7.00 0.04
CA MET A 108 -3.02 5.90 -0.01
C MET A 108 -3.54 4.66 -0.74
N LEU A 109 -4.83 4.45 -0.70
CA LEU A 109 -5.47 3.28 -1.29
C LEU A 109 -5.88 3.51 -2.75
N THR A 110 -5.74 4.70 -3.27
CA THR A 110 -5.88 5.00 -4.71
C THR A 110 -4.60 4.60 -5.46
N THR A 111 -4.23 3.34 -5.33
CA THR A 111 -2.92 2.81 -5.73
C THR A 111 -2.50 3.17 -7.16
N TYR A 112 -3.44 3.20 -8.08
CA TYR A 112 -3.16 3.52 -9.48
C TYR A 112 -3.47 4.98 -9.84
N SER A 113 -4.27 5.69 -9.05
CA SER A 113 -4.48 7.11 -9.20
C SER A 113 -3.56 7.94 -8.29
N GLY A 114 -3.12 7.35 -7.17
CA GLY A 114 -2.19 7.94 -6.20
C GLY A 114 -2.69 9.25 -5.58
N PRO A 115 -1.80 10.04 -4.97
CA PRO A 115 -2.14 11.33 -4.43
C PRO A 115 -2.64 12.29 -5.51
N THR A 116 -3.49 13.24 -5.11
CA THR A 116 -3.86 14.37 -5.95
C THR A 116 -2.68 15.33 -6.10
N TRP A 117 -2.75 16.27 -7.04
CA TRP A 117 -1.77 17.35 -7.16
C TRP A 117 -1.94 18.34 -6.01
N ASN A 118 -1.47 17.95 -4.82
CA ASN A 118 -1.69 18.64 -3.56
C ASN A 118 -0.45 18.55 -2.68
N PHE A 119 0.03 19.67 -2.19
CA PHE A 119 1.24 19.79 -1.37
C PHE A 119 0.92 20.11 0.11
N TYR A 120 -0.31 19.88 0.55
CA TYR A 120 -0.74 20.13 1.93
C TYR A 120 0.15 19.39 2.95
N TRP A 121 0.42 18.11 2.70
CA TRP A 121 1.19 17.29 3.64
C TRP A 121 2.68 17.62 3.61
N VAL A 122 3.22 18.05 2.46
CA VAL A 122 4.57 18.64 2.36
C VAL A 122 4.63 19.92 3.18
N ARG A 123 3.67 20.83 3.00
CA ARG A 123 3.58 22.07 3.79
C ARG A 123 3.46 21.78 5.27
N LYS A 124 2.61 20.82 5.67
CA LYS A 124 2.44 20.42 7.07
C LYS A 124 3.76 19.93 7.69
N ALA A 125 4.54 19.13 6.97
CA ALA A 125 5.85 18.68 7.44
C ALA A 125 6.87 19.84 7.52
N ASN A 126 6.88 20.75 6.55
CA ASN A 126 7.74 21.93 6.57
C ASN A 126 7.37 22.89 7.70
N VAL A 127 6.08 23.14 7.95
CA VAL A 127 5.62 23.91 9.14
C VAL A 127 6.13 23.26 10.42
N MET A 128 6.01 21.93 10.56
CA MET A 128 6.52 21.21 11.74
C MET A 128 8.03 21.43 11.90
N LEU A 129 8.82 21.30 10.84
CA LEU A 129 10.27 21.53 10.86
C LEU A 129 10.61 22.96 11.29
N THR A 130 9.94 23.97 10.71
CA THR A 130 10.12 25.36 11.06
C THR A 130 9.78 25.62 12.53
N ARG A 131 8.66 25.09 13.03
CA ARG A 131 8.22 25.30 14.42
C ARG A 131 9.11 24.56 15.43
N ILE A 132 9.59 23.37 15.09
CA ILE A 132 10.59 22.66 15.92
C ILE A 132 11.82 23.54 16.08
N GLU A 133 12.40 24.06 14.99
CA GLU A 133 13.61 24.87 15.02
C GLU A 133 13.41 26.21 15.74
N THR A 134 12.31 26.92 15.46
CA THR A 134 12.12 28.32 15.91
C THR A 134 11.42 28.45 17.27
N LYS A 135 10.57 27.49 17.66
CA LYS A 135 9.72 27.59 18.85
C LYS A 135 9.94 26.49 19.89
N ALA A 136 10.14 25.24 19.46
CA ALA A 136 10.23 24.11 20.38
C ALA A 136 11.67 23.76 20.80
N LYS A 137 12.67 24.04 19.99
CA LYS A 137 14.07 23.60 20.20
C LYS A 137 14.62 23.89 21.59
N SER A 138 14.37 25.09 22.11
CA SER A 138 14.84 25.47 23.45
C SER A 138 14.10 24.80 24.61
N LYS A 139 13.06 24.08 24.34
CA LYS A 139 12.17 23.38 25.30
C LYS A 139 12.25 21.87 25.19
N LEU A 140 12.96 21.36 24.20
CA LEU A 140 13.20 19.95 23.97
C LEU A 140 14.63 19.58 24.36
N SER A 141 14.84 18.38 24.86
CA SER A 141 16.17 17.79 24.93
C SER A 141 16.72 17.55 23.52
N GLU A 142 18.04 17.39 23.41
CA GLU A 142 18.68 17.10 22.12
C GLU A 142 18.10 15.82 21.46
N ALA A 143 17.82 14.79 22.25
CA ALA A 143 17.24 13.54 21.77
C ALA A 143 15.81 13.74 21.24
N GLU A 144 14.97 14.50 21.93
CA GLU A 144 13.61 14.85 21.47
C GLU A 144 13.66 15.72 20.22
N TYR A 145 14.52 16.72 20.19
CA TYR A 145 14.72 17.59 19.02
C TYR A 145 15.10 16.75 17.78
N LYS A 146 16.09 15.86 17.89
CA LYS A 146 16.52 14.98 16.82
C LYS A 146 15.39 14.05 16.36
N HIS A 147 14.69 13.43 17.30
CA HIS A 147 13.57 12.53 17.00
C HIS A 147 12.44 13.24 16.24
N TRP A 148 11.96 14.38 16.75
CA TRP A 148 10.83 15.07 16.12
C TRP A 148 11.19 15.71 14.77
N THR A 149 12.42 16.17 14.62
CA THR A 149 12.97 16.56 13.32
C THR A 149 12.98 15.37 12.36
N ALA A 150 13.37 14.18 12.83
CA ALA A 150 13.35 12.95 12.03
C ALA A 150 11.91 12.54 11.66
N VAL A 151 10.93 12.66 12.56
CA VAL A 151 9.51 12.41 12.28
C VAL A 151 9.00 13.34 11.16
N ALA A 152 9.27 14.63 11.24
CA ALA A 152 8.84 15.59 10.23
C ALA A 152 9.51 15.33 8.87
N ARG A 153 10.82 15.04 8.85
CA ARG A 153 11.55 14.65 7.63
C ARG A 153 11.05 13.34 7.04
N PHE A 154 10.72 12.36 7.88
CA PHE A 154 10.13 11.10 7.42
C PHE A 154 8.83 11.33 6.66
N PHE A 155 7.88 12.08 7.21
CA PHE A 155 6.60 12.33 6.54
C PHE A 155 6.76 13.22 5.31
N ARG A 156 7.70 14.18 5.29
CA ARG A 156 8.03 14.95 4.09
C ARG A 156 8.57 14.04 2.98
N GLY A 157 9.55 13.21 3.29
CA GLY A 157 10.13 12.26 2.33
C GLY A 157 9.11 11.23 1.85
N TYR A 158 8.23 10.77 2.75
CA TYR A 158 7.16 9.85 2.40
C TYR A 158 6.20 10.47 1.39
N GLU A 159 5.73 11.72 1.64
CA GLU A 159 4.83 12.39 0.71
C GLU A 159 5.48 12.67 -0.64
N TYR A 160 6.72 13.13 -0.67
CA TYR A 160 7.43 13.31 -1.93
C TYR A 160 7.60 12.00 -2.70
N SER A 161 7.92 10.90 -2.02
CA SER A 161 7.98 9.58 -2.67
C SER A 161 6.65 9.20 -3.34
N ARG A 162 5.52 9.51 -2.69
CA ARG A 162 4.16 9.30 -3.26
C ARG A 162 3.91 10.20 -4.47
N LEU A 163 4.13 11.50 -4.33
CA LEU A 163 3.94 12.47 -5.42
C LEU A 163 4.79 12.14 -6.65
N VAL A 164 6.07 11.85 -6.42
CA VAL A 164 7.02 11.48 -7.48
C VAL A 164 6.64 10.15 -8.13
N SER A 165 6.19 9.17 -7.37
CA SER A 165 5.76 7.88 -7.93
C SER A 165 4.57 8.02 -8.88
N VAL A 166 3.72 9.05 -8.69
CA VAL A 166 2.52 9.28 -9.51
C VAL A 166 2.78 10.23 -10.67
N PHE A 167 3.45 11.37 -10.40
CA PHE A 167 3.58 12.45 -11.39
C PHE A 167 4.96 12.55 -12.04
N GLY A 168 5.97 11.85 -11.52
CA GLY A 168 7.37 12.05 -11.91
C GLY A 168 7.94 13.34 -11.33
N ASP A 169 8.21 14.32 -12.19
CA ASP A 169 8.67 15.65 -11.76
C ASP A 169 7.58 16.37 -10.96
N VAL A 170 7.94 17.04 -9.86
CA VAL A 170 7.01 17.79 -9.00
C VAL A 170 7.71 19.04 -8.43
N PRO A 171 7.00 20.13 -8.13
CA PRO A 171 7.58 21.24 -7.37
C PRO A 171 8.15 20.76 -6.02
N TYR A 172 9.38 21.16 -5.70
CA TYR A 172 10.01 20.79 -4.44
C TYR A 172 10.06 21.97 -3.47
N PHE A 173 9.49 21.78 -2.28
CA PHE A 173 9.46 22.75 -1.18
C PHE A 173 10.16 22.15 0.03
N ASP A 174 11.27 22.73 0.47
CA ASP A 174 12.03 22.30 1.63
C ASP A 174 11.82 23.18 2.88
N VAL A 175 11.07 24.26 2.72
CA VAL A 175 10.72 25.21 3.77
C VAL A 175 9.21 25.48 3.78
N GLU A 176 8.73 26.09 4.88
CA GLU A 176 7.40 26.67 4.91
C GLU A 176 7.31 27.85 3.93
N VAL A 177 6.41 27.77 2.97
CA VAL A 177 6.20 28.82 1.96
C VAL A 177 5.22 29.85 2.50
N ASP A 178 5.58 31.13 2.41
CA ASP A 178 4.69 32.26 2.69
C ASP A 178 3.54 32.24 1.67
N PRO A 179 2.25 32.25 2.10
CA PRO A 179 1.12 32.33 1.21
C PRO A 179 1.11 33.59 0.30
N MET A 180 1.84 34.63 0.66
CA MET A 180 1.97 35.85 -0.16
C MET A 180 3.11 35.75 -1.20
N ASP A 181 4.02 34.80 -1.08
CA ASP A 181 5.08 34.54 -2.06
C ASP A 181 4.59 33.65 -3.20
N GLN A 182 3.87 34.27 -4.14
CA GLN A 182 3.32 33.56 -5.30
C GLN A 182 4.41 32.93 -6.16
N ALA A 183 5.57 33.56 -6.32
CA ALA A 183 6.65 33.02 -7.14
C ALA A 183 7.16 31.69 -6.60
N THR A 184 7.32 31.56 -5.29
CA THR A 184 7.68 30.29 -4.66
C THR A 184 6.52 29.29 -4.69
N MET A 185 5.28 29.75 -4.49
CA MET A 185 4.10 28.84 -4.49
C MET A 185 3.85 28.22 -5.87
N TYR A 186 4.05 28.97 -6.95
CA TYR A 186 3.76 28.55 -8.32
C TYR A 186 5.02 28.23 -9.12
N LYS A 187 6.06 27.74 -8.45
CA LYS A 187 7.30 27.34 -9.15
C LYS A 187 7.11 26.09 -10.01
N GLU A 188 7.96 25.97 -11.02
CA GLU A 188 7.98 24.82 -11.93
C GLU A 188 8.29 23.49 -11.23
N ARG A 189 8.07 22.41 -11.97
CA ARG A 189 8.40 21.05 -11.53
C ARG A 189 9.92 20.86 -11.45
N THR A 190 10.38 20.37 -10.33
CA THR A 190 11.75 19.89 -10.12
C THR A 190 11.86 18.47 -10.66
N LYS A 191 12.99 18.12 -11.25
CA LYS A 191 13.22 16.78 -11.81
C LYS A 191 13.11 15.69 -10.74
N ARG A 192 12.47 14.56 -11.12
CA ARG A 192 12.27 13.40 -10.27
C ARG A 192 13.50 13.05 -9.43
N GLY A 193 14.64 12.83 -10.09
CA GLY A 193 15.86 12.42 -9.41
C GLY A 193 16.39 13.46 -8.43
N GLU A 194 16.24 14.76 -8.74
CA GLU A 194 16.65 15.83 -7.81
C GLU A 194 15.75 15.86 -6.56
N VAL A 195 14.45 15.67 -6.72
CA VAL A 195 13.52 15.55 -5.58
C VAL A 195 13.89 14.34 -4.73
N MET A 196 14.14 13.19 -5.36
CA MET A 196 14.47 11.96 -4.65
C MET A 196 15.85 11.97 -3.99
N ASP A 197 16.80 12.77 -4.48
CA ASP A 197 18.07 13.03 -3.76
C ASP A 197 17.83 13.78 -2.45
N LYS A 198 16.87 14.70 -2.40
CA LYS A 198 16.48 15.39 -1.16
C LYS A 198 15.76 14.43 -0.20
N VAL A 199 14.86 13.58 -0.74
CA VAL A 199 14.19 12.52 0.03
C VAL A 199 15.21 11.55 0.61
N TYR A 200 16.20 11.14 -0.17
CA TYR A 200 17.29 10.30 0.29
C TYR A 200 18.00 10.91 1.51
N THR A 201 18.34 12.20 1.44
CA THR A 201 18.98 12.92 2.56
C THR A 201 18.08 12.99 3.80
N ASP A 202 16.77 13.19 3.61
CA ASP A 202 15.81 13.13 4.71
C ASP A 202 15.78 11.74 5.35
N PHE A 203 15.78 10.68 4.56
CA PHE A 203 15.74 9.31 5.08
C PHE A 203 17.03 8.86 5.75
N GLU A 204 18.21 9.31 5.28
CA GLU A 204 19.46 9.08 6.03
C GLU A 204 19.39 9.72 7.42
N TYR A 205 18.95 10.99 7.50
CA TYR A 205 18.76 11.66 8.78
C TYR A 205 17.80 10.89 9.71
N VAL A 206 16.71 10.35 9.16
CA VAL A 206 15.72 9.55 9.89
C VAL A 206 16.36 8.30 10.50
N LEU A 207 17.10 7.52 9.71
CA LEU A 207 17.74 6.29 10.18
C LEU A 207 18.78 6.56 11.27
N ASP A 208 19.45 7.71 11.25
CA ASP A 208 20.48 8.06 12.21
C ASP A 208 19.93 8.69 13.51
N ASN A 209 18.81 9.43 13.44
CA ASN A 209 18.35 10.30 14.53
C ASN A 209 16.98 9.95 15.12
N MET A 210 16.16 9.12 14.46
CA MET A 210 14.88 8.72 15.03
C MET A 210 15.08 7.73 16.19
N ARG A 211 14.40 7.92 17.31
CA ARG A 211 14.50 7.03 18.47
C ARG A 211 13.95 5.63 18.18
N ALA A 212 14.51 4.63 18.86
CA ALA A 212 14.19 3.24 18.64
C ALA A 212 12.82 2.82 19.22
N ASP A 213 12.32 3.54 20.21
CA ASP A 213 11.02 3.30 20.83
C ASP A 213 10.27 4.62 21.00
N ASP A 214 9.03 4.64 20.56
CA ASP A 214 8.10 5.77 20.70
C ASP A 214 6.69 5.34 21.16
N GLY A 215 6.59 4.13 21.72
CA GLY A 215 5.33 3.50 22.09
C GLY A 215 4.66 2.75 20.94
N LYS A 216 3.63 1.97 21.26
CA LYS A 216 2.87 1.16 20.30
C LYS A 216 2.06 2.07 19.37
N GLY A 217 2.07 1.75 18.08
CA GLY A 217 1.30 2.47 17.06
C GLY A 217 1.93 3.78 16.56
N TYR A 218 3.09 4.17 17.09
CA TYR A 218 3.82 5.36 16.62
C TYR A 218 5.04 4.99 15.76
N VAL A 219 5.37 5.87 14.82
CA VAL A 219 6.57 5.71 14.01
C VAL A 219 7.80 5.90 14.89
N ASN A 220 8.61 4.87 14.95
CA ASN A 220 9.92 4.83 15.54
C ASN A 220 10.97 4.47 14.48
N LYS A 221 12.24 4.41 14.85
CA LYS A 221 13.35 4.09 13.94
C LYS A 221 13.08 2.85 13.08
N TYR A 222 12.50 1.79 13.65
CA TYR A 222 12.29 0.52 12.95
C TYR A 222 11.09 0.58 12.00
N ALA A 223 10.00 1.20 12.42
CA ALA A 223 8.84 1.39 11.55
C ALA A 223 9.19 2.31 10.37
N ALA A 224 9.92 3.40 10.63
CA ALA A 224 10.44 4.26 9.56
C ALA A 224 11.38 3.51 8.63
N ALA A 225 12.33 2.73 9.16
CA ALA A 225 13.27 1.95 8.36
C ALA A 225 12.57 0.92 7.47
N ALA A 226 11.56 0.22 7.99
CA ALA A 226 10.75 -0.72 7.21
C ALA A 226 10.06 -0.03 6.02
N LEU A 227 9.43 1.13 6.25
CA LEU A 227 8.77 1.90 5.19
C LEU A 227 9.78 2.51 4.21
N ILE A 228 10.91 3.04 4.68
CA ILE A 228 12.00 3.54 3.83
C ILE A 228 12.54 2.44 2.92
N SER A 229 12.64 1.19 3.41
CA SER A 229 13.09 0.07 2.59
C SER A 229 12.21 -0.13 1.35
N ASN A 230 10.89 -0.01 1.50
CA ASN A 230 9.94 -0.11 0.39
C ASN A 230 10.05 1.08 -0.57
N LEU A 231 10.04 2.31 -0.04
CA LEU A 231 10.10 3.53 -0.84
C LEU A 231 11.40 3.62 -1.67
N MET A 232 12.53 3.23 -1.07
CA MET A 232 13.83 3.25 -1.74
C MET A 232 14.01 2.07 -2.70
N LEU A 233 13.43 0.90 -2.41
CA LEU A 233 13.34 -0.20 -3.39
C LEU A 233 12.51 0.23 -4.60
N PHE A 234 11.36 0.89 -4.39
CA PHE A 234 10.53 1.38 -5.49
C PHE A 234 11.34 2.33 -6.39
N GLU A 235 11.94 3.36 -5.82
CA GLU A 235 12.63 4.39 -6.59
C GLU A 235 13.91 3.86 -7.25
N GLY A 236 14.73 3.09 -6.52
CA GLY A 236 15.95 2.50 -7.09
C GLY A 236 15.64 1.51 -8.22
N SER A 237 14.56 0.73 -8.10
CA SER A 237 14.08 -0.13 -9.18
C SER A 237 13.56 0.69 -10.35
N TRP A 238 12.83 1.76 -10.09
CA TRP A 238 12.34 2.65 -11.13
C TRP A 238 13.49 3.25 -11.94
N GLU A 239 14.47 3.87 -11.29
CA GLU A 239 15.65 4.43 -11.96
C GLU A 239 16.37 3.37 -12.81
N LYS A 240 16.53 2.15 -12.29
CA LYS A 240 17.18 1.03 -12.99
C LYS A 240 16.38 0.57 -14.22
N TYR A 241 15.12 0.17 -14.02
CA TYR A 241 14.37 -0.51 -15.08
C TYR A 241 13.75 0.43 -16.10
N HIS A 242 13.54 1.71 -15.76
CA HIS A 242 13.15 2.73 -16.73
C HIS A 242 14.36 3.34 -17.47
N GLY A 243 15.59 2.94 -17.12
CA GLY A 243 16.79 3.36 -17.81
C GLY A 243 17.14 4.84 -17.59
N LEU A 244 16.85 5.38 -16.40
CA LEU A 244 17.09 6.77 -16.07
C LEU A 244 18.54 6.96 -15.54
N ASP A 245 18.72 7.17 -14.24
CA ASP A 245 20.02 7.40 -13.64
C ASP A 245 20.50 6.16 -12.86
N GLN A 246 21.57 5.52 -13.36
CA GLN A 246 22.07 4.27 -12.78
C GLN A 246 22.84 4.48 -11.46
N ASP A 247 23.45 5.64 -11.26
CA ASP A 247 24.12 5.96 -10.00
C ASP A 247 23.08 6.21 -8.88
N ARG A 248 21.99 6.91 -9.20
CA ARG A 248 20.84 7.04 -8.32
C ARG A 248 20.19 5.69 -8.03
N ALA A 249 19.99 4.85 -9.04
CA ALA A 249 19.47 3.50 -8.85
C ALA A 249 20.30 2.73 -7.80
N LYS A 250 21.61 2.68 -7.99
CA LYS A 250 22.54 2.04 -7.05
C LYS A 250 22.45 2.63 -5.64
N LYS A 251 22.44 3.95 -5.53
CA LYS A 251 22.39 4.71 -4.27
C LYS A 251 21.10 4.40 -3.49
N TYR A 252 19.94 4.45 -4.16
CA TYR A 252 18.64 4.22 -3.51
C TYR A 252 18.44 2.76 -3.12
N LEU A 253 18.87 1.80 -3.97
CA LEU A 253 18.86 0.38 -3.62
C LEU A 253 19.76 0.07 -2.43
N ALA A 254 20.93 0.69 -2.33
CA ALA A 254 21.81 0.55 -1.17
C ALA A 254 21.14 1.07 0.12
N LEU A 255 20.39 2.17 0.05
CA LEU A 255 19.61 2.65 1.19
C LEU A 255 18.46 1.72 1.55
N ALA A 256 17.80 1.11 0.56
CA ALA A 256 16.78 0.08 0.81
C ALA A 256 17.35 -1.12 1.58
N VAL A 257 18.56 -1.59 1.21
CA VAL A 257 19.28 -2.63 1.94
C VAL A 257 19.61 -2.18 3.36
N LYS A 258 20.25 -1.00 3.53
CA LYS A 258 20.60 -0.44 4.85
C LYS A 258 19.39 -0.34 5.76
N ALA A 259 18.29 0.19 5.26
CA ALA A 259 17.04 0.36 6.01
C ALA A 259 16.43 -0.99 6.42
N SER A 260 16.40 -1.97 5.53
CA SER A 260 15.96 -3.34 5.87
C SER A 260 16.83 -3.97 6.96
N GLU A 261 18.13 -3.81 6.87
CA GLU A 261 19.10 -4.34 7.85
C GLU A 261 18.96 -3.70 9.24
N VAL A 262 18.55 -2.43 9.34
CA VAL A 262 18.20 -1.81 10.63
C VAL A 262 17.12 -2.59 11.35
N VAL A 263 16.11 -3.08 10.62
CA VAL A 263 15.03 -3.89 11.19
C VAL A 263 15.49 -5.32 11.45
N MET A 264 16.06 -5.99 10.46
CA MET A 264 16.44 -7.41 10.52
C MET A 264 17.48 -7.68 11.61
N ASN A 265 18.47 -6.80 11.76
CA ASN A 265 19.54 -6.96 12.73
C ASN A 265 19.13 -6.54 14.17
N SER A 266 17.95 -5.97 14.34
CA SER A 266 17.45 -5.58 15.68
C SER A 266 17.10 -6.77 16.56
N GLY A 267 16.79 -7.93 15.98
CA GLY A 267 16.31 -9.12 16.67
C GLY A 267 14.92 -8.98 17.32
N LYS A 268 14.19 -7.88 17.02
CA LYS A 268 12.89 -7.59 17.66
C LYS A 268 11.72 -8.34 17.01
N TRP A 269 11.85 -8.75 15.76
CA TRP A 269 10.78 -9.40 14.98
C TRP A 269 11.22 -10.75 14.46
N SER A 270 10.26 -11.66 14.31
CA SER A 270 10.51 -13.02 13.83
C SER A 270 9.27 -13.59 13.14
N PHE A 271 9.44 -14.68 12.38
CA PHE A 271 8.35 -15.43 11.75
C PHE A 271 7.75 -16.48 12.70
N GLY A 272 7.32 -16.04 13.89
CA GLY A 272 6.79 -16.90 14.94
C GLY A 272 5.28 -17.16 14.90
N SER A 273 4.54 -16.46 14.01
CA SER A 273 3.09 -16.61 13.85
C SER A 273 2.72 -17.23 12.50
N ASP A 274 1.54 -17.86 12.42
CA ASP A 274 0.97 -18.28 11.15
C ASP A 274 0.55 -17.08 10.30
N PHE A 275 0.46 -17.28 8.97
CA PHE A 275 0.17 -16.20 8.03
C PHE A 275 -1.26 -15.63 8.19
N LYS A 276 -2.23 -16.47 8.56
CA LYS A 276 -3.63 -16.04 8.72
C LYS A 276 -3.81 -15.08 9.88
N SER A 277 -3.10 -15.27 10.97
CA SER A 277 -3.17 -14.43 12.18
C SER A 277 -2.73 -13.00 11.94
N LEU A 278 -1.88 -12.73 10.91
CA LEU A 278 -1.46 -11.38 10.54
C LEU A 278 -2.63 -10.47 10.11
N PHE A 279 -3.71 -11.04 9.58
CA PHE A 279 -4.80 -10.29 8.95
C PHE A 279 -6.16 -10.48 9.61
N ALA A 280 -6.30 -11.51 10.43
CA ALA A 280 -7.58 -11.90 11.03
C ALA A 280 -7.63 -11.73 12.55
N SER A 281 -6.54 -11.28 13.18
CA SER A 281 -6.48 -11.08 14.64
C SER A 281 -7.13 -9.77 15.06
N GLU A 282 -7.85 -9.82 16.19
CA GLU A 282 -8.43 -8.65 16.84
C GLU A 282 -7.38 -7.79 17.58
N ASP A 283 -6.20 -8.35 17.86
CA ASP A 283 -5.08 -7.67 18.51
C ASP A 283 -3.75 -8.16 17.92
N LEU A 284 -3.02 -7.26 17.26
CA LEU A 284 -1.70 -7.50 16.70
C LEU A 284 -0.55 -7.07 17.63
N SER A 285 -0.84 -6.57 18.83
CA SER A 285 0.17 -6.00 19.73
C SER A 285 1.24 -6.99 20.18
N SER A 286 0.94 -8.29 20.19
CA SER A 286 1.86 -9.38 20.53
C SER A 286 2.33 -10.18 19.32
N ASN A 287 1.89 -9.85 18.10
CA ASN A 287 2.31 -10.58 16.91
C ASN A 287 3.79 -10.31 16.62
N PRO A 288 4.66 -11.36 16.57
CA PRO A 288 6.10 -11.17 16.46
C PRO A 288 6.55 -10.70 15.08
N GLU A 289 5.71 -10.75 14.07
CA GLU A 289 6.06 -10.33 12.70
C GLU A 289 5.65 -8.88 12.39
N VAL A 290 4.66 -8.32 13.12
CA VAL A 290 4.09 -7.01 12.82
C VAL A 290 4.91 -5.89 13.46
N ILE A 291 5.36 -4.93 12.64
CA ILE A 291 6.25 -3.83 13.08
C ILE A 291 5.42 -2.63 13.53
N ILE A 292 4.41 -2.26 12.75
CA ILE A 292 3.45 -1.23 13.09
C ILE A 292 2.09 -1.62 12.51
N PHE A 293 1.02 -1.34 13.25
CA PHE A 293 -0.34 -1.69 12.89
C PHE A 293 -1.33 -0.61 13.33
N ARG A 294 -2.50 -0.61 12.70
CA ARG A 294 -3.63 0.22 13.11
C ARG A 294 -4.61 -0.62 13.91
N THR A 295 -4.97 -0.12 15.08
CA THR A 295 -5.99 -0.73 15.93
C THR A 295 -7.39 -0.26 15.55
N TYR A 296 -8.37 -1.12 15.77
CA TYR A 296 -9.79 -0.85 15.63
C TYR A 296 -10.53 -1.17 16.93
N ASN A 297 -11.61 -0.44 17.20
CA ASN A 297 -12.34 -0.58 18.47
C ASN A 297 -13.80 -0.17 18.28
N ASP A 298 -14.73 -1.09 18.57
CA ASP A 298 -16.17 -0.82 18.41
C ASP A 298 -16.70 0.20 19.43
N ALA A 299 -16.16 0.22 20.65
CA ALA A 299 -16.58 1.20 21.67
C ALA A 299 -16.23 2.64 21.23
N LEU A 300 -15.13 2.83 20.50
CA LEU A 300 -14.72 4.11 19.91
C LEU A 300 -15.31 4.35 18.53
N LYS A 301 -16.08 3.42 17.98
CA LYS A 301 -16.63 3.45 16.60
C LYS A 301 -15.55 3.62 15.53
N VAL A 302 -14.35 3.15 15.82
CA VAL A 302 -13.25 3.04 14.85
C VAL A 302 -13.27 1.61 14.32
N THR A 303 -13.99 1.39 13.23
CA THR A 303 -14.28 0.07 12.66
C THR A 303 -14.07 0.07 11.15
N HIS A 304 -14.21 -1.08 10.51
CA HIS A 304 -14.09 -1.25 9.07
C HIS A 304 -15.02 -2.38 8.57
N ALA A 305 -14.96 -2.71 7.27
CA ALA A 305 -15.78 -3.75 6.64
C ALA A 305 -14.98 -4.86 5.94
N VAL A 306 -13.65 -4.93 6.10
CA VAL A 306 -12.84 -5.89 5.33
C VAL A 306 -13.14 -7.34 5.69
N GLY A 307 -13.45 -7.63 6.96
CA GLY A 307 -13.89 -8.95 7.42
C GLY A 307 -15.20 -9.36 6.77
N SER A 308 -16.15 -8.42 6.63
CA SER A 308 -17.43 -8.65 5.94
C SER A 308 -17.22 -8.97 4.46
N TYR A 309 -16.34 -8.23 3.77
CA TYR A 309 -16.01 -8.51 2.37
C TYR A 309 -15.21 -9.82 2.17
N SER A 310 -14.71 -10.44 3.23
CA SER A 310 -13.98 -11.73 3.17
C SER A 310 -14.67 -12.87 3.92
N ASN A 311 -15.96 -12.74 4.24
CA ASN A 311 -16.73 -13.72 5.01
C ASN A 311 -17.38 -14.84 4.16
N GLY A 312 -17.27 -14.81 2.84
CA GLY A 312 -17.83 -15.82 1.94
C GLY A 312 -19.14 -15.43 1.26
N THR A 313 -19.72 -14.25 1.54
CA THR A 313 -21.02 -13.83 0.99
C THR A 313 -20.99 -12.58 0.14
N GLU A 314 -20.11 -11.64 0.44
CA GLU A 314 -20.02 -10.37 -0.28
C GLU A 314 -19.31 -10.52 -1.64
N GLY A 315 -19.77 -9.76 -2.63
CA GLY A 315 -19.23 -9.80 -3.99
C GLY A 315 -17.78 -9.34 -4.09
N GLN A 316 -16.95 -10.11 -4.77
CA GLN A 316 -15.52 -9.80 -4.96
C GLN A 316 -15.10 -9.83 -6.42
N LYS A 317 -14.05 -9.06 -6.75
CA LYS A 317 -13.21 -9.31 -7.91
C LYS A 317 -12.38 -10.55 -7.65
N GLY A 318 -12.44 -11.53 -8.53
CA GLY A 318 -11.79 -12.82 -8.32
C GLY A 318 -10.33 -12.84 -8.77
N VAL A 319 -9.51 -13.63 -8.10
CA VAL A 319 -8.19 -13.97 -8.62
C VAL A 319 -8.33 -14.85 -9.87
N ASN A 320 -7.48 -14.60 -10.87
CA ASN A 320 -7.51 -15.35 -12.13
C ASN A 320 -6.61 -16.59 -12.10
N LEU A 321 -6.72 -17.43 -13.12
CA LEU A 321 -5.95 -18.67 -13.22
C LEU A 321 -4.44 -18.43 -13.29
N ASP A 322 -3.97 -17.30 -13.85
CA ASP A 322 -2.55 -16.97 -13.91
C ASP A 322 -1.97 -16.80 -12.50
N LEU A 323 -2.67 -16.07 -11.61
CA LEU A 323 -2.27 -15.99 -10.21
C LEU A 323 -2.31 -17.36 -9.52
N LEU A 324 -3.38 -18.17 -9.74
CA LEU A 324 -3.47 -19.51 -9.15
C LEU A 324 -2.30 -20.40 -9.58
N LYS A 325 -1.86 -20.31 -10.84
CA LYS A 325 -0.70 -21.03 -11.39
C LYS A 325 0.64 -20.51 -10.85
N SER A 326 0.72 -19.24 -10.47
CA SER A 326 1.95 -18.62 -9.97
C SER A 326 2.36 -19.10 -8.58
N PHE A 327 1.41 -19.62 -7.79
CA PHE A 327 1.75 -20.21 -6.49
C PHE A 327 2.60 -21.45 -6.67
N ILE A 328 3.80 -21.40 -6.06
CA ILE A 328 4.74 -22.54 -6.08
C ILE A 328 4.10 -23.76 -5.39
N CYS A 329 4.40 -24.97 -5.86
CA CYS A 329 4.01 -26.18 -5.15
C CYS A 329 4.78 -26.32 -3.84
N ASN A 330 4.21 -27.03 -2.86
CA ASN A 330 4.84 -27.19 -1.54
C ASN A 330 6.12 -28.06 -1.59
N ASP A 331 6.41 -28.77 -2.69
CA ASP A 331 7.70 -29.39 -2.95
C ASP A 331 8.76 -28.40 -3.48
N GLY A 332 8.46 -27.11 -3.54
CA GLY A 332 9.34 -26.04 -3.99
C GLY A 332 9.50 -25.92 -5.50
N LYS A 333 8.69 -26.64 -6.30
CA LYS A 333 8.74 -26.63 -7.76
C LYS A 333 7.52 -25.95 -8.36
N VAL A 334 7.64 -25.44 -9.59
CA VAL A 334 6.49 -25.03 -10.39
C VAL A 334 5.64 -26.25 -10.74
N TRP A 335 4.34 -26.05 -10.92
CA TRP A 335 3.38 -27.14 -11.11
C TRP A 335 3.72 -28.07 -12.28
N GLN A 336 4.35 -27.55 -13.34
CA GLN A 336 4.79 -28.33 -14.50
C GLN A 336 5.88 -29.35 -14.17
N ASN A 337 6.69 -29.07 -13.15
CA ASN A 337 7.88 -29.85 -12.78
C ASN A 337 7.74 -30.49 -11.38
N SER A 338 6.60 -30.32 -10.73
CA SER A 338 6.32 -30.87 -9.40
C SER A 338 6.09 -32.39 -9.45
N ALA A 339 6.62 -33.08 -8.45
CA ALA A 339 6.39 -34.51 -8.27
C ALA A 339 5.09 -34.85 -7.51
N LEU A 340 4.34 -33.84 -7.07
CA LEU A 340 3.08 -34.05 -6.36
C LEU A 340 2.02 -34.61 -7.30
N THR A 341 1.30 -35.64 -6.88
CA THR A 341 0.29 -36.35 -7.69
C THR A 341 -0.77 -35.40 -8.27
N ASN A 342 -1.17 -34.37 -7.54
CA ASN A 342 -2.22 -33.43 -7.95
C ASN A 342 -1.66 -32.03 -8.27
N ALA A 343 -0.39 -31.91 -8.67
CA ALA A 343 0.22 -30.62 -8.99
C ALA A 343 -0.49 -29.91 -10.16
N SER A 344 -1.01 -30.65 -11.13
CA SER A 344 -1.75 -30.16 -12.30
C SER A 344 -3.28 -30.09 -12.10
N ASP A 345 -3.79 -30.42 -10.92
CA ASP A 345 -5.20 -30.25 -10.57
C ASP A 345 -5.42 -28.84 -10.00
N PHE A 346 -6.08 -27.99 -10.79
CA PHE A 346 -6.39 -26.60 -10.44
C PHE A 346 -7.76 -26.43 -9.79
N SER A 347 -8.37 -27.48 -9.23
CA SER A 347 -9.50 -27.33 -8.33
C SER A 347 -9.06 -26.63 -7.04
N MET A 348 -9.91 -25.79 -6.46
CA MET A 348 -9.58 -25.02 -5.25
C MET A 348 -9.10 -25.93 -4.10
N LYS A 349 -9.75 -27.11 -3.97
CA LYS A 349 -9.38 -28.10 -2.94
C LYS A 349 -7.99 -28.69 -3.14
N SER A 350 -7.57 -28.95 -4.36
CA SER A 350 -6.23 -29.44 -4.68
C SER A 350 -5.19 -28.35 -4.50
N LEU A 351 -5.48 -27.16 -4.99
CA LEU A 351 -4.59 -26.00 -4.85
C LEU A 351 -4.28 -25.70 -3.38
N ALA A 352 -5.28 -25.71 -2.50
CA ALA A 352 -5.08 -25.47 -1.06
C ALA A 352 -4.09 -26.47 -0.41
N ARG A 353 -3.95 -27.68 -0.95
CA ARG A 353 -3.10 -28.74 -0.39
C ARG A 353 -1.74 -28.89 -1.06
N THR A 354 -1.66 -28.51 -2.32
CA THR A 354 -0.47 -28.72 -3.15
C THR A 354 0.37 -27.46 -3.32
N ARG A 355 -0.18 -26.29 -3.04
CA ARG A 355 0.53 -25.02 -3.18
C ARG A 355 1.10 -24.55 -1.85
N ASP A 356 1.88 -23.48 -1.92
CA ASP A 356 2.38 -22.74 -0.76
C ASP A 356 1.24 -22.43 0.24
N PRO A 357 1.44 -22.56 1.55
CA PRO A 357 0.40 -22.37 2.58
C PRO A 357 -0.35 -21.05 2.53
N ARG A 358 0.28 -19.98 2.00
CA ARG A 358 -0.37 -18.67 1.85
C ARG A 358 -1.55 -18.71 0.90
N PHE A 359 -1.61 -19.71 -0.01
CA PHE A 359 -2.78 -19.96 -0.85
C PHE A 359 -4.01 -20.23 0.01
N GLU A 360 -3.93 -21.27 0.86
CA GLU A 360 -5.05 -21.67 1.72
C GLU A 360 -5.41 -20.61 2.76
N ALA A 361 -4.41 -19.86 3.27
CA ALA A 361 -4.64 -18.77 4.20
C ALA A 361 -5.33 -17.55 3.55
N SER A 362 -5.23 -17.38 2.22
CA SER A 362 -5.77 -16.23 1.49
C SER A 362 -7.06 -16.52 0.73
N LEU A 363 -7.27 -17.76 0.28
CA LEU A 363 -8.36 -18.17 -0.61
C LEU A 363 -9.14 -19.34 -0.03
N MET A 364 -10.45 -19.37 -0.26
CA MET A 364 -11.27 -20.53 0.09
C MET A 364 -10.80 -21.77 -0.69
N ASP A 365 -10.88 -22.93 -0.06
CA ASP A 365 -10.58 -24.23 -0.66
C ASP A 365 -11.77 -24.82 -1.45
N THR A 366 -12.81 -24.03 -1.66
CA THR A 366 -14.01 -24.35 -2.45
C THR A 366 -14.32 -23.19 -3.39
N VAL A 367 -15.00 -23.49 -4.50
CA VAL A 367 -15.50 -22.45 -5.40
C VAL A 367 -16.64 -21.68 -4.74
N ASN A 368 -16.67 -20.36 -4.99
CA ASN A 368 -17.70 -19.49 -4.45
C ASN A 368 -18.15 -18.46 -5.49
N THR A 369 -19.45 -18.47 -5.79
CA THR A 369 -20.05 -17.66 -6.85
C THR A 369 -20.18 -16.18 -6.53
N ALA A 370 -19.85 -15.75 -5.33
CA ALA A 370 -19.71 -14.34 -4.97
C ALA A 370 -18.40 -13.73 -5.53
N SER A 371 -17.43 -14.56 -5.94
CA SER A 371 -16.25 -14.11 -6.69
C SER A 371 -16.49 -14.21 -8.20
N SER A 372 -16.08 -13.19 -8.95
CA SER A 372 -16.22 -13.15 -10.41
C SER A 372 -15.49 -14.27 -11.15
N THR A 373 -14.48 -14.89 -10.53
CA THR A 373 -13.75 -16.04 -11.07
C THR A 373 -14.07 -17.35 -10.36
N PHE A 374 -14.93 -17.34 -9.34
CA PHE A 374 -15.20 -18.41 -8.39
C PHE A 374 -14.07 -18.70 -7.39
N ALA A 375 -12.92 -18.08 -7.51
CA ALA A 375 -11.86 -18.12 -6.50
C ALA A 375 -12.07 -16.95 -5.51
N TYR A 376 -12.53 -17.25 -4.31
CA TYR A 376 -12.95 -16.27 -3.32
C TYR A 376 -11.85 -16.00 -2.29
N GLY A 377 -11.54 -14.72 -2.07
CA GLY A 377 -10.57 -14.28 -1.07
C GLY A 377 -11.17 -14.20 0.33
N HIS A 378 -10.51 -14.84 1.30
CA HIS A 378 -10.93 -14.74 2.69
C HIS A 378 -9.76 -14.40 3.65
N LYS A 379 -8.73 -13.77 3.13
CA LYS A 379 -7.50 -13.42 3.85
C LYS A 379 -7.76 -12.67 5.16
N PHE A 380 -8.72 -11.76 5.19
CA PHE A 380 -8.93 -10.79 6.26
C PHE A 380 -10.01 -11.18 7.29
N ALA A 381 -10.62 -12.34 7.14
CA ALA A 381 -11.55 -12.87 8.14
C ALA A 381 -10.98 -14.15 8.76
N ALA A 382 -11.27 -14.38 10.03
CA ALA A 382 -10.95 -15.65 10.66
C ALA A 382 -11.67 -16.81 9.95
N ARG A 383 -11.08 -18.02 9.99
CA ARG A 383 -11.67 -19.20 9.35
C ARG A 383 -13.08 -19.51 9.87
N GLU A 384 -13.32 -19.19 11.15
CA GLU A 384 -14.63 -19.30 11.80
C GLU A 384 -15.72 -18.53 11.03
N ALA A 385 -15.39 -17.41 10.37
CA ALA A 385 -16.38 -16.64 9.59
C ALA A 385 -17.08 -17.50 8.53
N LEU A 386 -16.39 -18.43 7.89
CA LEU A 386 -16.94 -19.30 6.87
C LEU A 386 -18.00 -20.28 7.42
N THR A 387 -18.00 -20.55 8.72
CA THR A 387 -19.02 -21.41 9.36
C THR A 387 -20.40 -20.74 9.48
N TYR A 388 -20.46 -19.43 9.21
CA TYR A 388 -21.68 -18.63 9.22
C TYR A 388 -22.30 -18.43 7.85
N ILE A 389 -21.75 -19.00 6.78
CA ILE A 389 -22.38 -18.95 5.44
C ILE A 389 -23.80 -19.52 5.54
N GLY A 390 -24.78 -18.71 5.14
CA GLY A 390 -26.21 -19.05 5.26
C GLY A 390 -26.83 -18.83 6.64
N LYS A 391 -26.10 -18.26 7.59
CA LYS A 391 -26.55 -17.93 8.95
C LYS A 391 -26.36 -16.44 9.22
N THR A 392 -26.83 -15.94 10.37
CA THR A 392 -26.54 -14.58 10.84
C THR A 392 -25.08 -14.48 11.30
N TYR A 393 -24.34 -13.52 10.73
CA TYR A 393 -22.95 -13.28 11.12
C TYR A 393 -22.86 -12.48 12.42
N PRO A 394 -21.87 -12.79 13.30
CA PRO A 394 -21.46 -11.90 14.37
C PRO A 394 -21.00 -10.54 13.83
N ALA A 395 -21.15 -9.48 14.63
CA ALA A 395 -20.79 -8.11 14.25
C ALA A 395 -19.36 -8.00 13.71
N LYS A 396 -18.40 -8.69 14.32
CA LYS A 396 -16.99 -8.70 13.89
C LYS A 396 -16.75 -9.16 12.44
N TRP A 397 -17.75 -9.75 11.77
CA TRP A 397 -17.68 -10.19 10.37
C TRP A 397 -18.86 -9.73 9.52
N SER A 398 -19.61 -8.75 9.98
CA SER A 398 -20.76 -8.23 9.25
C SER A 398 -20.75 -6.71 9.18
N SER A 399 -21.27 -6.16 8.08
CA SER A 399 -21.40 -4.71 7.88
C SER A 399 -20.08 -3.94 8.10
N ASN A 400 -20.15 -2.74 8.66
CA ASN A 400 -19.00 -1.87 8.95
C ASN A 400 -18.56 -1.96 10.43
N THR A 401 -18.70 -3.10 11.06
CA THR A 401 -18.46 -3.29 12.50
C THR A 401 -17.27 -4.20 12.81
N ASN A 402 -16.41 -4.43 11.81
CA ASN A 402 -15.25 -5.28 12.00
C ASN A 402 -14.14 -4.54 12.76
N THR A 403 -13.41 -5.27 13.60
CA THR A 403 -12.44 -4.73 14.56
C THR A 403 -11.08 -5.41 14.51
N ASN A 404 -10.86 -6.38 13.62
CA ASN A 404 -9.53 -6.98 13.47
C ASN A 404 -8.50 -5.93 13.04
N ASP A 405 -7.34 -5.94 13.71
CA ASP A 405 -6.26 -4.99 13.49
C ASP A 405 -5.64 -5.10 12.10
N ALA A 406 -5.19 -3.97 11.55
CA ALA A 406 -4.56 -3.91 10.24
C ALA A 406 -3.04 -3.77 10.35
N PRO A 407 -2.24 -4.74 9.86
CA PRO A 407 -0.80 -4.53 9.75
C PRO A 407 -0.52 -3.41 8.73
N ILE A 408 0.31 -2.44 9.10
CA ILE A 408 0.76 -1.36 8.21
C ILE A 408 2.06 -1.77 7.51
N VAL A 409 3.00 -2.32 8.28
CA VAL A 409 4.22 -2.94 7.76
C VAL A 409 4.65 -4.09 8.65
N ARG A 410 5.16 -5.16 8.04
CA ARG A 410 5.54 -6.41 8.69
C ARG A 410 6.89 -6.91 8.20
N LEU A 411 7.53 -7.80 8.97
CA LEU A 411 8.87 -8.32 8.68
C LEU A 411 8.95 -8.99 7.30
N GLY A 412 7.88 -9.68 6.86
CA GLY A 412 7.83 -10.31 5.54
C GLY A 412 8.08 -9.33 4.40
N GLU A 413 7.55 -8.09 4.51
CA GLU A 413 7.83 -7.04 3.53
C GLU A 413 9.30 -6.60 3.57
N VAL A 414 9.85 -6.41 4.76
CA VAL A 414 11.24 -5.95 4.95
C VAL A 414 12.25 -6.94 4.35
N VAL A 415 12.10 -8.23 4.64
CA VAL A 415 13.05 -9.23 4.14
C VAL A 415 12.94 -9.44 2.63
N LEU A 416 11.73 -9.29 2.05
CA LEU A 416 11.54 -9.38 0.61
C LEU A 416 12.02 -8.12 -0.12
N ASN A 417 11.91 -6.94 0.48
CA ASN A 417 12.53 -5.72 -0.03
C ASN A 417 14.06 -5.84 -0.02
N TRP A 418 14.62 -6.36 1.08
CA TRP A 418 16.05 -6.55 1.25
C TRP A 418 16.64 -7.49 0.19
N ILE A 419 16.06 -8.69 0.02
CA ILE A 419 16.61 -9.68 -0.92
C ILE A 419 16.49 -9.20 -2.37
N GLU A 420 15.41 -8.51 -2.73
CA GLU A 420 15.24 -7.97 -4.07
C GLU A 420 16.26 -6.85 -4.35
N ALA A 421 16.42 -5.89 -3.43
CA ALA A 421 17.40 -4.82 -3.58
C ALA A 421 18.83 -5.38 -3.68
N ARG A 422 19.19 -6.37 -2.87
CA ARG A 422 20.49 -7.06 -2.95
C ARG A 422 20.70 -7.75 -4.29
N GLN A 423 19.68 -8.45 -4.80
CA GLN A 423 19.77 -9.14 -6.09
C GLN A 423 19.95 -8.13 -7.24
N ILE A 424 19.23 -7.00 -7.23
CA ILE A 424 19.43 -5.96 -8.25
C ILE A 424 20.85 -5.38 -8.17
N LEU A 425 21.35 -5.10 -6.96
CA LEU A 425 22.72 -4.59 -6.77
C LEU A 425 23.77 -5.58 -7.25
N ALA A 426 23.61 -6.88 -6.95
CA ALA A 426 24.52 -7.93 -7.40
C ALA A 426 24.51 -8.08 -8.92
N GLU A 427 23.33 -8.06 -9.53
CA GLU A 427 23.15 -8.35 -10.95
C GLU A 427 23.60 -7.21 -11.87
N PHE A 428 23.43 -5.95 -11.43
CA PHE A 428 23.62 -4.80 -12.30
C PHE A 428 24.66 -3.78 -11.83
N PHE A 429 25.06 -3.80 -10.56
CA PHE A 429 25.90 -2.75 -9.96
C PHE A 429 27.16 -3.27 -9.27
N GLY A 430 27.55 -4.51 -9.52
CA GLY A 430 28.75 -5.12 -8.94
C GLY A 430 28.67 -5.33 -7.42
N GLY A 431 27.47 -5.39 -6.87
CA GLY A 431 27.25 -5.76 -5.47
C GLY A 431 27.62 -7.23 -5.18
N ALA A 432 27.76 -7.57 -3.90
CA ALA A 432 28.02 -8.94 -3.49
C ALA A 432 26.89 -9.87 -3.94
N ALA A 433 27.26 -11.03 -4.49
CA ALA A 433 26.31 -12.05 -4.92
C ALA A 433 25.41 -12.50 -3.76
N VAL A 434 24.15 -12.77 -4.06
CA VAL A 434 23.22 -13.35 -3.09
C VAL A 434 23.69 -14.77 -2.74
N THR A 435 23.74 -15.06 -1.44
CA THR A 435 24.17 -16.37 -0.91
C THR A 435 22.96 -17.20 -0.46
N GLN A 436 23.19 -18.51 -0.22
CA GLN A 436 22.15 -19.36 0.39
C GLN A 436 21.72 -18.82 1.76
N GLY A 437 22.66 -18.32 2.57
CA GLY A 437 22.35 -17.70 3.86
C GLY A 437 21.47 -16.45 3.73
N ASP A 438 21.54 -15.73 2.61
CA ASP A 438 20.62 -14.60 2.35
C ASP A 438 19.21 -15.10 2.02
N LEU A 439 19.08 -16.20 1.26
CA LEU A 439 17.79 -16.85 1.03
C LEU A 439 17.17 -17.39 2.31
N ASP A 440 18.01 -17.97 3.19
CA ASP A 440 17.55 -18.55 4.47
C ASP A 440 17.03 -17.48 5.44
N LYS A 441 17.59 -16.26 5.40
CA LYS A 441 17.13 -15.12 6.20
C LYS A 441 15.92 -14.39 5.61
N SER A 442 15.57 -14.66 4.37
CA SER A 442 14.49 -13.98 3.66
C SER A 442 13.40 -14.95 3.18
N ILE A 443 13.47 -15.42 1.96
CA ILE A 443 12.47 -16.30 1.33
C ILE A 443 12.22 -17.55 2.17
N ASN A 444 13.25 -18.22 2.62
CA ASN A 444 13.12 -19.45 3.39
C ASN A 444 12.55 -19.20 4.80
N ALA A 445 12.87 -18.07 5.41
CA ALA A 445 12.24 -17.66 6.67
C ALA A 445 10.73 -17.44 6.50
N VAL A 446 10.32 -16.76 5.43
CA VAL A 446 8.90 -16.57 5.06
C VAL A 446 8.18 -17.91 4.85
N ARG A 447 8.79 -18.83 4.09
CA ARG A 447 8.22 -20.18 3.82
C ARG A 447 8.16 -21.07 5.06
N ASN A 448 9.00 -20.80 6.06
CA ASN A 448 9.07 -21.59 7.29
C ASN A 448 8.10 -21.13 8.40
N ARG A 449 7.21 -20.16 8.16
CA ARG A 449 6.20 -19.77 9.14
C ARG A 449 5.45 -20.97 9.71
N PRO A 450 5.02 -20.93 10.98
CA PRO A 450 4.10 -21.93 11.51
C PRO A 450 2.84 -22.06 10.66
N LEU A 451 2.25 -23.23 10.65
CA LEU A 451 0.91 -23.46 10.09
C LEU A 451 -0.10 -23.44 11.26
N ASP A 452 -1.26 -22.87 11.02
CA ASP A 452 -2.35 -22.98 11.98
C ASP A 452 -2.97 -24.40 11.98
N ALA A 453 -3.71 -24.72 13.04
CA ALA A 453 -4.28 -26.06 13.26
C ALA A 453 -5.25 -26.48 12.15
N ASP A 454 -6.07 -25.53 11.62
CA ASP A 454 -7.04 -25.82 10.58
C ASP A 454 -6.34 -26.11 9.25
N ALA A 455 -5.27 -25.38 8.92
CA ALA A 455 -4.45 -25.66 7.74
C ALA A 455 -3.83 -27.07 7.82
N ILE A 456 -3.27 -27.45 8.99
CA ILE A 456 -2.71 -28.79 9.22
C ILE A 456 -3.80 -29.86 9.06
N ALA A 457 -4.98 -29.65 9.64
CA ALA A 457 -6.10 -30.59 9.54
C ALA A 457 -6.59 -30.79 8.09
N LYS A 458 -6.47 -29.77 7.24
CA LYS A 458 -6.76 -29.84 5.80
C LYS A 458 -5.65 -30.54 4.98
N GLY A 459 -4.51 -30.86 5.59
CA GLY A 459 -3.37 -31.47 4.93
C GLY A 459 -2.43 -30.48 4.21
N VAL A 460 -2.48 -29.21 4.58
CA VAL A 460 -1.54 -28.18 4.09
C VAL A 460 -0.13 -28.48 4.60
N LYS A 461 0.88 -28.27 3.77
CA LYS A 461 2.29 -28.50 4.12
C LYS A 461 3.10 -27.24 3.85
N LYS A 462 4.15 -27.02 4.65
CA LYS A 462 5.12 -25.96 4.40
C LYS A 462 5.79 -26.16 3.05
N THR A 463 6.14 -25.07 2.39
CA THR A 463 6.88 -25.11 1.13
C THR A 463 8.35 -25.44 1.37
N ALA A 464 8.91 -26.30 0.55
CA ALA A 464 10.34 -26.63 0.58
C ALA A 464 11.19 -25.37 0.40
N PRO A 465 12.36 -25.30 1.05
CA PRO A 465 13.28 -24.17 0.93
C PRO A 465 13.73 -23.92 -0.51
N LEU A 466 13.89 -22.66 -0.89
CA LEU A 466 14.54 -22.26 -2.12
C LEU A 466 16.06 -22.45 -1.97
N THR A 467 16.69 -23.13 -2.92
CA THR A 467 18.13 -23.34 -2.94
C THR A 467 18.76 -22.79 -4.21
N LEU A 468 19.89 -22.08 -4.08
CA LEU A 468 20.59 -21.48 -5.21
C LEU A 468 21.04 -22.50 -6.26
N ASN A 469 21.41 -23.69 -5.81
CA ASN A 469 21.89 -24.75 -6.70
C ASN A 469 20.77 -25.48 -7.46
N SER A 470 19.49 -25.19 -7.13
CA SER A 470 18.33 -25.85 -7.73
C SER A 470 17.13 -24.91 -7.77
N LEU A 471 17.32 -23.79 -8.48
CA LEU A 471 16.22 -22.84 -8.71
C LEU A 471 15.12 -23.50 -9.57
N PRO A 472 13.83 -23.21 -9.32
CA PRO A 472 12.75 -23.69 -10.15
C PRO A 472 12.93 -23.29 -11.62
N ASN A 473 12.82 -24.26 -12.53
CA ASN A 473 12.81 -23.99 -13.96
C ASN A 473 11.38 -23.67 -14.41
N ASP A 474 11.03 -22.39 -14.40
CA ASP A 474 9.69 -21.95 -14.79
C ASP A 474 9.64 -21.63 -16.29
N PRO A 475 8.83 -22.37 -17.08
CA PRO A 475 8.66 -22.08 -18.50
C PRO A 475 7.96 -20.76 -18.78
N SER A 476 7.28 -20.16 -17.77
CA SER A 476 6.62 -18.85 -17.88
C SER A 476 7.55 -17.68 -17.53
N ARG A 477 8.81 -17.95 -17.16
CA ARG A 477 9.77 -16.90 -16.81
C ARG A 477 10.07 -16.01 -18.00
N ASP A 478 10.00 -14.70 -17.79
CA ASP A 478 10.43 -13.71 -18.79
C ASP A 478 11.92 -13.92 -19.13
N ALA A 479 12.25 -13.88 -20.42
CA ALA A 479 13.61 -14.12 -20.89
C ALA A 479 14.62 -13.07 -20.37
N ASP A 480 14.16 -11.85 -20.09
CA ASP A 480 14.95 -10.73 -19.57
C ASP A 480 15.05 -10.68 -18.04
N VAL A 481 14.52 -11.68 -17.34
CA VAL A 481 14.56 -11.79 -15.88
C VAL A 481 15.36 -13.02 -15.47
N SER A 482 16.39 -12.84 -14.64
CA SER A 482 17.22 -13.95 -14.16
C SER A 482 16.40 -14.96 -13.32
N PRO A 483 16.80 -16.25 -13.26
CA PRO A 483 16.07 -17.26 -12.51
C PRO A 483 15.84 -16.89 -11.04
N LEU A 484 16.86 -16.36 -10.35
CA LEU A 484 16.73 -15.97 -8.95
C LEU A 484 15.80 -14.76 -8.78
N MET A 485 15.94 -13.73 -9.64
CA MET A 485 15.05 -12.58 -9.61
C MET A 485 13.60 -12.98 -9.89
N TRP A 486 13.37 -13.96 -10.78
CA TRP A 486 12.02 -14.48 -11.04
C TRP A 486 11.39 -15.11 -9.80
N GLU A 487 12.17 -15.90 -9.04
CA GLU A 487 11.68 -16.52 -7.80
C GLU A 487 11.46 -15.49 -6.68
N ILE A 488 12.30 -14.45 -6.58
CA ILE A 488 12.07 -13.33 -5.66
C ILE A 488 10.74 -12.61 -6.00
N ARG A 489 10.49 -12.34 -7.29
CA ARG A 489 9.24 -11.72 -7.76
C ARG A 489 8.02 -12.62 -7.52
N ARG A 490 8.17 -13.95 -7.68
CA ARG A 490 7.13 -14.94 -7.35
C ARG A 490 6.82 -14.92 -5.86
N GLU A 491 7.83 -14.92 -5.02
CA GLU A 491 7.67 -14.90 -3.56
C GLU A 491 6.89 -13.65 -3.12
N ARG A 492 7.22 -12.48 -3.67
CA ARG A 492 6.49 -11.24 -3.44
C ARG A 492 5.03 -11.34 -3.91
N ARG A 493 4.78 -11.91 -5.08
CA ARG A 493 3.43 -12.07 -5.63
C ARG A 493 2.55 -12.93 -4.73
N MET A 494 3.08 -14.05 -4.21
CA MET A 494 2.38 -14.92 -3.26
C MET A 494 2.15 -14.27 -1.89
N GLU A 495 3.15 -13.55 -1.38
CA GLU A 495 3.13 -12.93 -0.07
C GLU A 495 2.10 -11.80 0.02
N PHE A 496 2.01 -10.96 -1.03
CA PHE A 496 1.26 -9.71 -1.00
C PHE A 496 -0.09 -9.75 -1.74
N VAL A 497 -0.63 -10.93 -2.03
CA VAL A 497 -2.00 -11.03 -2.58
C VAL A 497 -2.96 -10.24 -1.70
N TYR A 498 -3.73 -9.33 -2.30
CA TYR A 498 -4.64 -8.38 -1.63
C TYR A 498 -3.99 -7.28 -0.77
N GLU A 499 -2.67 -7.04 -0.87
CA GLU A 499 -1.95 -6.04 -0.04
C GLU A 499 -1.42 -4.83 -0.84
N TYR A 500 -2.00 -4.48 -1.97
CA TYR A 500 -1.64 -3.30 -2.81
C TYR A 500 -0.21 -3.26 -3.39
N ALA A 501 0.59 -4.30 -3.25
CA ALA A 501 1.99 -4.30 -3.71
C ALA A 501 2.12 -4.51 -5.22
N ARG A 502 1.28 -5.37 -5.83
CA ARG A 502 1.48 -5.88 -7.20
C ARG A 502 1.56 -4.80 -8.26
N LEU A 503 0.67 -3.81 -8.26
CA LEU A 503 0.70 -2.74 -9.25
C LEU A 503 2.00 -1.92 -9.15
N ASN A 504 2.45 -1.60 -7.94
CA ASN A 504 3.69 -0.88 -7.73
C ASN A 504 4.90 -1.70 -8.20
N ASP A 505 4.90 -3.00 -7.94
CA ASP A 505 5.94 -3.92 -8.40
C ASP A 505 6.05 -3.94 -9.93
N ILE A 506 4.94 -4.15 -10.66
CA ILE A 506 4.96 -4.18 -12.14
C ILE A 506 5.27 -2.80 -12.74
N ARG A 507 4.88 -1.70 -12.09
CA ARG A 507 5.24 -0.33 -12.51
C ARG A 507 6.75 -0.08 -12.38
N ARG A 508 7.34 -0.35 -11.22
CA ARG A 508 8.77 -0.12 -10.99
C ARG A 508 9.69 -1.06 -11.78
N TRP A 509 9.20 -2.26 -12.15
CA TRP A 509 9.91 -3.19 -13.04
C TRP A 509 9.75 -2.85 -14.54
N LYS A 510 8.98 -1.82 -14.88
CA LYS A 510 8.57 -1.48 -16.26
C LYS A 510 7.87 -2.63 -16.99
N LYS A 511 6.92 -3.30 -16.30
CA LYS A 511 6.18 -4.48 -16.76
C LYS A 511 4.65 -4.26 -16.77
N LEU A 512 4.16 -3.03 -17.05
CA LEU A 512 2.71 -2.79 -17.19
C LEU A 512 2.05 -3.64 -18.27
N ASP A 513 2.84 -4.15 -19.22
CA ASP A 513 2.37 -5.08 -20.25
C ASP A 513 1.83 -6.40 -19.67
N TYR A 514 2.17 -6.79 -18.43
CA TYR A 514 1.51 -7.90 -17.72
C TYR A 514 0.01 -7.65 -17.55
N MET A 515 -0.43 -6.42 -17.51
CA MET A 515 -1.84 -6.06 -17.43
C MET A 515 -2.58 -6.12 -18.78
N ASN A 516 -1.88 -6.45 -19.87
CA ASN A 516 -2.49 -6.73 -21.17
C ASN A 516 -3.01 -8.17 -21.20
N PHE A 517 -4.30 -8.33 -20.95
CA PHE A 517 -4.93 -9.63 -20.81
C PHE A 517 -5.04 -10.44 -22.12
N SER A 518 -4.71 -9.85 -23.26
CA SER A 518 -4.59 -10.60 -24.52
C SER A 518 -3.33 -11.48 -24.59
N ARG A 519 -2.34 -11.26 -23.71
CA ARG A 519 -1.08 -12.04 -23.66
C ARG A 519 -1.29 -13.47 -23.18
N ASN A 520 -2.25 -13.69 -22.30
CA ASN A 520 -2.45 -14.97 -21.64
C ASN A 520 -3.94 -15.23 -21.41
N VAL A 521 -4.43 -16.33 -21.95
CA VAL A 521 -5.83 -16.75 -21.80
C VAL A 521 -6.22 -16.98 -20.33
N ASP A 522 -5.28 -17.33 -19.48
CA ASP A 522 -5.49 -17.59 -18.06
C ASP A 522 -6.06 -16.37 -17.31
N TYR A 523 -5.82 -15.16 -17.81
CA TYR A 523 -6.42 -13.96 -17.23
C TYR A 523 -7.95 -13.93 -17.31
N SER A 524 -8.55 -14.62 -18.27
CA SER A 524 -10.01 -14.74 -18.43
C SER A 524 -10.61 -15.96 -17.74
N LEU A 525 -9.80 -16.75 -17.06
CA LEU A 525 -10.18 -18.02 -16.47
C LEU A 525 -10.11 -18.01 -14.94
N GLY A 526 -10.98 -18.80 -14.32
CA GLY A 526 -10.94 -19.17 -12.92
C GLY A 526 -10.40 -20.60 -12.72
N PRO A 527 -10.57 -21.18 -11.51
CA PRO A 527 -10.12 -22.54 -11.19
C PRO A 527 -10.82 -23.60 -12.04
N TRP A 528 -10.28 -24.82 -11.99
CA TRP A 528 -10.92 -26.00 -12.54
C TRP A 528 -12.16 -26.36 -11.73
N VAL A 529 -13.28 -26.56 -12.40
CA VAL A 529 -14.59 -26.84 -11.79
C VAL A 529 -15.29 -28.01 -12.50
N ASN A 530 -16.05 -28.76 -11.73
CA ASN A 530 -17.10 -29.65 -12.25
C ASN A 530 -18.44 -29.03 -11.85
N ILE A 531 -19.09 -28.31 -12.75
CA ILE A 531 -20.31 -27.55 -12.45
C ILE A 531 -21.39 -28.42 -11.85
N LYS A 532 -21.57 -29.65 -12.38
CA LYS A 532 -22.61 -30.58 -11.88
C LYS A 532 -22.37 -30.97 -10.42
N LYS A 533 -21.10 -31.10 -10.02
CA LYS A 533 -20.72 -31.49 -8.66
C LYS A 533 -20.62 -30.28 -7.74
N ASP A 534 -19.93 -29.23 -8.20
CA ASP A 534 -19.48 -28.12 -7.34
C ASP A 534 -20.55 -27.02 -7.24
N LEU A 535 -21.34 -26.81 -8.29
CA LEU A 535 -22.31 -25.71 -8.44
C LEU A 535 -23.60 -26.17 -9.16
N PRO A 536 -24.29 -27.23 -8.70
CA PRO A 536 -25.47 -27.78 -9.40
C PRO A 536 -26.60 -26.77 -9.54
N ASN A 537 -26.70 -25.79 -8.65
CA ASN A 537 -27.68 -24.71 -8.70
C ASN A 537 -27.44 -23.71 -9.86
N ARG A 538 -26.30 -23.78 -10.55
CA ARG A 538 -26.02 -23.00 -11.76
C ARG A 538 -26.47 -23.73 -13.06
N LEU A 539 -26.89 -24.95 -12.99
CA LEU A 539 -27.40 -25.73 -14.15
C LEU A 539 -28.91 -25.47 -14.37
N THR A 540 -29.26 -24.23 -14.65
CA THR A 540 -30.62 -23.79 -14.86
C THR A 540 -30.74 -22.99 -16.16
N LYS A 541 -31.98 -22.79 -16.63
CA LYS A 541 -32.28 -22.03 -17.85
C LYS A 541 -31.63 -20.62 -17.86
N ALA A 542 -31.48 -19.98 -16.71
CA ALA A 542 -30.87 -18.66 -16.58
C ALA A 542 -29.39 -18.62 -17.00
N TYR A 543 -28.72 -19.77 -16.99
CA TYR A 543 -27.29 -19.89 -17.32
C TYR A 543 -27.05 -20.53 -18.70
N GLU A 544 -28.10 -20.90 -19.44
CA GLU A 544 -27.95 -21.40 -20.80
C GLU A 544 -27.34 -20.31 -21.70
N GLY A 545 -26.31 -20.68 -22.48
CA GLY A 545 -25.57 -19.76 -23.34
C GLY A 545 -24.56 -18.84 -22.60
N VAL A 546 -24.65 -18.76 -21.28
CA VAL A 546 -23.80 -17.85 -20.45
C VAL A 546 -22.70 -18.61 -19.72
N LEU A 547 -23.07 -19.69 -19.01
CA LEU A 547 -22.10 -20.48 -18.24
C LEU A 547 -21.18 -21.26 -19.18
N LYS A 548 -19.87 -21.07 -19.01
CA LYS A 548 -18.83 -21.66 -19.86
C LYS A 548 -17.72 -22.23 -19.05
N VAL A 549 -17.14 -23.32 -19.55
CA VAL A 549 -15.87 -23.87 -19.05
C VAL A 549 -14.94 -24.10 -20.22
N ARG A 550 -13.63 -24.08 -19.97
CA ARG A 550 -12.58 -24.43 -20.93
C ARG A 550 -11.99 -25.78 -20.53
N ASP A 551 -12.12 -26.78 -21.39
CA ASP A 551 -11.61 -28.13 -21.14
C ASP A 551 -10.06 -28.20 -21.17
N ALA A 552 -9.52 -29.37 -20.86
CA ALA A 552 -8.06 -29.60 -20.88
C ALA A 552 -7.45 -29.51 -22.29
N ALA A 553 -8.24 -29.71 -23.35
CA ALA A 553 -7.81 -29.55 -24.73
C ALA A 553 -7.86 -28.10 -25.22
N GLY A 554 -8.38 -27.18 -24.38
CA GLY A 554 -8.49 -25.76 -24.69
C GLY A 554 -9.81 -25.37 -25.40
N ASN A 555 -10.79 -26.29 -25.53
CA ASN A 555 -12.07 -25.98 -26.13
C ASN A 555 -13.00 -25.32 -25.12
N THR A 556 -13.76 -24.33 -25.57
CA THR A 556 -14.79 -23.69 -24.71
C THR A 556 -16.11 -24.44 -24.86
N ILE A 557 -16.58 -25.00 -23.75
CA ILE A 557 -17.88 -25.68 -23.65
C ILE A 557 -18.88 -24.72 -23.03
N THR A 558 -20.00 -24.46 -23.74
CA THR A 558 -21.09 -23.61 -23.26
C THR A 558 -22.24 -24.47 -22.78
N TYR A 559 -22.80 -24.16 -21.63
CA TYR A 559 -24.00 -24.83 -21.10
C TYR A 559 -25.21 -24.56 -22.00
N ASN A 560 -25.90 -25.62 -22.40
CA ASN A 560 -27.04 -25.58 -23.32
C ASN A 560 -28.34 -26.20 -22.74
N GLY A 561 -28.42 -26.35 -21.42
CA GLY A 561 -29.53 -26.95 -20.70
C GLY A 561 -29.52 -28.49 -20.66
N LYS A 562 -28.69 -29.17 -21.48
CA LYS A 562 -28.67 -30.64 -21.62
C LYS A 562 -27.30 -31.27 -21.39
N ASN A 563 -26.22 -30.49 -21.48
CA ASN A 563 -24.84 -30.99 -21.45
C ASN A 563 -24.16 -30.84 -20.09
N ALA A 564 -24.92 -30.99 -18.98
CA ALA A 564 -24.39 -30.82 -17.61
C ALA A 564 -23.13 -31.66 -17.31
N ASP A 565 -23.06 -32.90 -17.84
CA ASP A 565 -21.91 -33.80 -17.64
C ASP A 565 -20.64 -33.32 -18.35
N ALA A 566 -20.76 -32.54 -19.42
CA ALA A 566 -19.64 -31.95 -20.14
C ALA A 566 -19.13 -30.65 -19.49
N MET A 567 -19.82 -30.09 -18.50
CA MET A 567 -19.45 -28.83 -17.86
C MET A 567 -18.33 -29.01 -16.85
N VAL A 568 -17.16 -29.50 -17.32
CA VAL A 568 -15.95 -29.77 -16.55
C VAL A 568 -14.77 -29.05 -17.22
N GLY A 569 -14.07 -28.20 -16.51
CA GLY A 569 -12.95 -27.42 -17.04
C GLY A 569 -12.65 -26.16 -16.22
N TYR A 570 -11.75 -25.32 -16.72
CA TYR A 570 -11.52 -24.00 -16.15
C TYR A 570 -12.74 -23.11 -16.34
N TYR A 571 -13.20 -22.48 -15.26
CA TYR A 571 -14.31 -21.54 -15.37
C TYR A 571 -13.95 -20.37 -16.28
N VAL A 572 -14.82 -20.02 -17.21
CA VAL A 572 -14.65 -18.87 -18.12
C VAL A 572 -15.45 -17.69 -17.59
N VAL A 573 -14.77 -16.57 -17.29
CA VAL A 573 -15.41 -15.36 -16.77
C VAL A 573 -16.36 -14.78 -17.84
N PRO A 574 -17.67 -14.54 -17.51
CA PRO A 574 -18.64 -14.07 -18.47
C PRO A 574 -18.33 -12.66 -19.00
N LYS A 575 -18.64 -12.43 -20.28
CA LYS A 575 -18.54 -11.10 -20.93
C LYS A 575 -17.15 -10.47 -20.78
N PHE A 576 -16.10 -11.26 -20.51
CA PHE A 576 -14.75 -10.76 -20.39
C PHE A 576 -14.35 -9.99 -21.65
N ALA A 577 -13.83 -8.78 -21.45
CA ALA A 577 -13.21 -7.97 -22.49
C ALA A 577 -11.91 -7.36 -21.98
N ASN A 578 -10.89 -7.34 -22.84
CA ASN A 578 -9.57 -6.84 -22.49
C ASN A 578 -9.60 -5.36 -22.08
N ARG A 579 -8.58 -4.97 -21.31
CA ARG A 579 -8.26 -3.58 -21.04
C ARG A 579 -7.83 -2.86 -22.31
N VAL A 580 -7.96 -1.53 -22.30
CA VAL A 580 -7.26 -0.69 -23.27
C VAL A 580 -5.75 -0.87 -23.08
N SER A 581 -5.01 -0.92 -24.19
CA SER A 581 -3.56 -1.12 -24.17
C SER A 581 -2.83 -0.05 -23.36
N PHE A 582 -1.78 -0.47 -22.66
CA PHE A 582 -0.88 0.42 -21.94
C PHE A 582 0.15 1.02 -22.88
N THR A 583 0.50 2.28 -22.65
CA THR A 583 1.58 3.00 -23.33
C THR A 583 2.57 3.54 -22.30
N ASP A 584 3.69 4.09 -22.74
CA ASP A 584 4.69 4.65 -21.81
C ASP A 584 4.11 5.75 -20.90
N ARG A 585 3.14 6.54 -21.39
CA ARG A 585 2.47 7.55 -20.54
C ARG A 585 1.69 6.93 -19.37
N SER A 586 1.29 5.66 -19.48
CA SER A 586 0.49 4.98 -18.45
C SER A 586 1.27 4.72 -17.15
N TYR A 587 2.60 4.86 -17.16
CA TYR A 587 3.41 4.73 -15.95
C TYR A 587 3.27 5.92 -14.98
N LEU A 588 2.92 7.11 -15.49
CA LEU A 588 2.76 8.34 -14.71
C LEU A 588 1.40 8.96 -15.00
N ALA A 589 0.84 9.64 -14.01
CA ALA A 589 -0.44 10.29 -14.15
C ALA A 589 -0.29 11.73 -14.70
N PRO A 590 -1.32 12.25 -15.41
CA PRO A 590 -1.32 13.64 -15.83
C PRO A 590 -1.51 14.59 -14.64
N VAL A 591 -0.96 15.80 -14.76
CA VAL A 591 -1.39 16.94 -13.96
C VAL A 591 -2.77 17.37 -14.47
N GLY A 592 -3.69 17.73 -13.57
CA GLY A 592 -5.02 18.20 -13.95
C GLY A 592 -4.95 19.51 -14.75
N LEU A 593 -5.76 19.62 -15.79
CA LEU A 593 -5.79 20.84 -16.63
C LEU A 593 -6.14 22.10 -15.83
N ASN A 594 -6.96 21.97 -14.81
CA ASN A 594 -7.31 23.08 -13.92
C ASN A 594 -6.09 23.63 -13.13
N GLN A 595 -5.15 22.78 -12.72
CA GLN A 595 -3.89 23.23 -12.09
C GLN A 595 -3.00 23.95 -13.08
N ILE A 596 -2.86 23.43 -14.30
CA ILE A 596 -2.08 24.08 -15.37
C ILE A 596 -2.69 25.45 -15.69
N GLN A 597 -4.00 25.53 -15.84
CA GLN A 597 -4.70 26.78 -16.10
C GLN A 597 -4.56 27.79 -14.95
N GLN A 598 -4.59 27.33 -13.70
CA GLN A 598 -4.37 28.18 -12.53
C GLN A 598 -2.99 28.84 -12.55
N TYR A 599 -1.94 28.08 -12.87
CA TYR A 599 -0.59 28.62 -13.03
C TYR A 599 -0.55 29.66 -14.15
N ALA A 600 -1.12 29.34 -15.32
CA ALA A 600 -1.15 30.23 -16.48
C ALA A 600 -1.88 31.54 -16.20
N ASN A 601 -3.02 31.49 -15.50
CA ASN A 601 -3.80 32.69 -15.14
C ASN A 601 -3.02 33.65 -14.22
N LEU A 602 -2.04 33.15 -13.50
CA LEU A 602 -1.17 33.92 -12.62
C LEU A 602 0.20 34.26 -13.27
N GLY A 603 0.38 33.91 -14.55
CA GLY A 603 1.60 34.19 -15.28
C GLY A 603 2.74 33.19 -15.02
N TYR A 604 2.45 32.04 -14.41
CA TYR A 604 3.43 30.98 -14.14
C TYR A 604 3.26 29.80 -15.10
N ILE A 605 4.30 28.97 -15.20
CA ILE A 605 4.31 27.77 -16.05
C ILE A 605 4.20 26.53 -15.18
N LEU A 606 3.29 25.63 -15.55
CA LEU A 606 3.24 24.27 -15.06
C LEU A 606 3.15 23.31 -16.26
N THR A 607 4.21 22.57 -16.49
CA THR A 607 4.27 21.62 -17.62
C THR A 607 3.44 20.36 -17.33
N GLN A 608 2.87 19.77 -18.37
CA GLN A 608 2.16 18.48 -18.27
C GLN A 608 3.16 17.34 -18.08
N THR A 609 2.70 16.23 -17.48
CA THR A 609 3.45 14.98 -17.43
C THR A 609 3.74 14.47 -18.84
N PRO A 610 4.99 14.03 -19.16
CA PRO A 610 5.35 13.58 -20.50
C PRO A 610 4.38 12.52 -21.05
N GLY A 611 4.00 12.68 -22.33
CA GLY A 611 3.05 11.80 -23.01
C GLY A 611 1.57 12.15 -22.80
N TRP A 612 1.24 13.05 -21.89
CA TRP A 612 -0.09 13.61 -21.67
C TRP A 612 -0.13 15.03 -22.24
N GLN A 613 -1.12 15.29 -23.08
CA GLN A 613 -1.31 16.61 -23.70
C GLN A 613 -2.72 17.13 -23.44
#